data_d98feb1c4d70e7e7f8934c2cb96311ac
#
_entry.id   d98feb1c4d70e7e7f8934c2cb96311ac
#
_cell.length_a   1.000
_cell.length_b   1.000
_cell.length_c   1.000
_cell.angle_alpha   90.00
_cell.angle_beta   90.00
_cell.angle_gamma   90.00
#
_symmetry.space_group_name_H-M   'P 1'
#
loop_
_entity.id
_entity.type
_entity.pdbx_description
1 polymer ?
#
loop_
_entity_poly.entity_id
_entity_poly.type
_entity_poly.pdbx_seq_one_letter_code
_entity_poly.pdbx_strand_id
1 'polypeptide(L)'
;MVFYIVLVVLIVFALGVIAFLVYERQTSVKDIKEGHLDSELIYEDHLALEKSKKHKILKKSLDIGLDVLIAVLGIFFLLGVIDKTINISSLPIKSVVIATGSMSYKNEENEYLFENKLDNQIQVNDLIFLDKVDTLDEIKLYDIICYRNDEDQRIVHRVVEINDDYLITRGDANNVSDDIEITLDMIVGKYNGGKIPGIGAFTFFISSDYGISTISIILVLSIVYFVIKSSIEKEEEKRINYLKNEINSLSSYELISSSGTLKVNNDEYSFIENKDDKEITTLLKSDDLNKELKKG
;
A
#
# COMPACT_ATOMS: atom_id res chain seq x y z
N MET A 1 -8.66 24.79 -11.30
CA MET A 1 -7.38 25.52 -11.22
C MET A 1 -6.47 24.98 -10.12
N VAL A 2 -6.92 24.84 -8.86
CA VAL A 2 -6.11 24.34 -7.74
C VAL A 2 -5.55 22.95 -8.01
N PHE A 3 -6.36 22.02 -8.55
CA PHE A 3 -5.91 20.66 -8.91
C PHE A 3 -4.67 20.67 -9.82
N TYR A 4 -4.72 21.43 -10.91
CA TYR A 4 -3.58 21.47 -11.85
C TYR A 4 -2.32 22.08 -11.23
N ILE A 5 -2.45 23.04 -10.31
CA ILE A 5 -1.30 23.61 -9.58
C ILE A 5 -0.67 22.53 -8.68
N VAL A 6 -1.49 21.81 -7.91
CA VAL A 6 -1.02 20.72 -7.03
C VAL A 6 -0.36 19.61 -7.86
N LEU A 7 -0.98 19.21 -8.98
CA LEU A 7 -0.44 18.19 -9.87
C LEU A 7 0.92 18.60 -10.44
N VAL A 8 1.07 19.85 -10.90
CA VAL A 8 2.36 20.37 -11.41
C VAL A 8 3.42 20.34 -10.32
N VAL A 9 3.10 20.75 -9.08
CA VAL A 9 4.04 20.71 -7.95
C VAL A 9 4.47 19.28 -7.66
N LEU A 10 3.54 18.32 -7.63
CA LEU A 10 3.85 16.91 -7.42
C LEU A 10 4.73 16.34 -8.53
N ILE A 11 4.48 16.67 -9.79
CA ILE A 11 5.31 16.24 -10.93
C ILE A 11 6.72 16.82 -10.82
N VAL A 12 6.86 18.10 -10.52
CA VAL A 12 8.18 18.75 -10.36
C VAL A 12 8.94 18.11 -9.21
N PHE A 13 8.29 17.84 -8.08
CA PHE A 13 8.88 17.11 -6.96
C PHE A 13 9.34 15.72 -7.36
N ALA A 14 8.49 14.95 -8.05
CA ALA A 14 8.83 13.60 -8.51
C ALA A 14 10.02 13.60 -9.47
N LEU A 15 10.08 14.55 -10.41
CA LEU A 15 11.23 14.72 -11.31
C LEU A 15 12.51 15.05 -10.55
N GLY A 16 12.42 15.88 -9.50
CA GLY A 16 13.55 16.16 -8.60
C GLY A 16 14.06 14.91 -7.89
N VAL A 17 13.17 14.10 -7.36
CA VAL A 17 13.52 12.81 -6.72
C VAL A 17 14.16 11.85 -7.73
N ILE A 18 13.61 11.72 -8.93
CA ILE A 18 14.18 10.87 -10.00
C ILE A 18 15.58 11.36 -10.37
N ALA A 19 15.77 12.65 -10.56
CA ALA A 19 17.08 13.23 -10.88
C ALA A 19 18.11 12.92 -9.77
N PHE A 20 17.72 13.07 -8.51
CA PHE A 20 18.55 12.72 -7.35
C PHE A 20 18.92 11.23 -7.35
N LEU A 21 17.95 10.33 -7.52
CA LEU A 21 18.19 8.89 -7.57
C LEU A 21 19.13 8.48 -8.73
N VAL A 22 18.97 9.11 -9.90
CA VAL A 22 19.85 8.89 -11.06
C VAL A 22 21.26 9.38 -10.77
N TYR A 23 21.42 10.52 -10.13
CA TYR A 23 22.71 11.04 -9.70
C TYR A 23 23.39 10.11 -8.70
N GLU A 24 22.69 9.67 -7.65
CA GLU A 24 23.20 8.69 -6.67
C GLU A 24 23.66 7.41 -7.35
N ARG A 25 22.83 6.86 -8.26
CA ARG A 25 23.22 5.68 -9.03
C ARG A 25 24.52 5.90 -9.80
N GLN A 26 24.66 7.04 -10.50
CA GLN A 26 25.85 7.32 -11.29
C GLN A 26 27.10 7.38 -10.40
N THR A 27 26.99 8.04 -9.24
CA THR A 27 28.08 8.15 -8.27
C THR A 27 28.42 6.78 -7.69
N SER A 28 27.45 6.02 -7.18
CA SER A 28 27.69 4.69 -6.61
C SER A 28 28.31 3.72 -7.63
N VAL A 29 27.79 3.67 -8.86
CA VAL A 29 28.33 2.80 -9.91
C VAL A 29 29.75 3.22 -10.30
N LYS A 30 30.06 4.52 -10.29
CA LYS A 30 31.40 5.02 -10.53
C LYS A 30 32.37 4.57 -9.43
N ASP A 31 32.02 4.77 -8.17
CA ASP A 31 32.83 4.41 -6.99
C ASP A 31 33.11 2.90 -6.95
N ILE A 32 32.09 2.07 -7.29
CA ILE A 32 32.25 0.61 -7.42
C ILE A 32 33.25 0.26 -8.53
N LYS A 33 33.15 0.89 -9.68
CA LYS A 33 34.04 0.60 -10.82
C LYS A 33 35.45 1.08 -10.60
N GLU A 34 35.65 2.21 -9.95
CA GLU A 34 36.95 2.78 -9.60
C GLU A 34 37.63 2.05 -8.44
N GLY A 35 36.88 1.16 -7.74
CA GLY A 35 37.42 0.35 -6.65
C GLY A 35 37.48 1.08 -5.31
N HIS A 36 36.82 2.26 -5.17
CA HIS A 36 36.80 3.01 -3.93
C HIS A 36 36.13 2.25 -2.78
N LEU A 37 35.24 1.30 -3.11
CA LEU A 37 34.47 0.51 -2.15
C LEU A 37 34.96 -0.96 -2.04
N ASP A 38 36.07 -1.33 -2.67
CA ASP A 38 36.52 -2.72 -2.75
C ASP A 38 36.68 -3.38 -1.38
N SER A 39 37.37 -2.71 -0.46
CA SER A 39 37.57 -3.23 0.90
C SER A 39 36.26 -3.38 1.65
N GLU A 40 35.34 -2.41 1.50
CA GLU A 40 34.02 -2.43 2.15
C GLU A 40 33.16 -3.58 1.61
N LEU A 41 33.10 -3.73 0.28
CA LEU A 41 32.31 -4.77 -0.38
C LEU A 41 32.76 -6.18 0.05
N ILE A 42 34.06 -6.45 0.04
CA ILE A 42 34.58 -7.76 0.45
C ILE A 42 34.43 -7.96 1.96
N TYR A 43 34.63 -6.93 2.77
CA TYR A 43 34.42 -7.00 4.22
C TYR A 43 32.96 -7.34 4.54
N GLU A 44 32.00 -6.64 3.94
CA GLU A 44 30.56 -6.91 4.15
C GLU A 44 30.14 -8.28 3.60
N ASP A 45 30.72 -8.74 2.47
CA ASP A 45 30.44 -10.07 1.93
C ASP A 45 30.90 -11.17 2.90
N HIS A 46 32.09 -11.04 3.48
CA HIS A 46 32.58 -11.98 4.48
C HIS A 46 31.76 -11.92 5.78
N LEU A 47 31.42 -10.72 6.28
CA LEU A 47 30.54 -10.57 7.43
C LEU A 47 29.13 -11.12 7.20
N ALA A 48 28.62 -11.04 5.96
CA ALA A 48 27.32 -11.61 5.61
C ALA A 48 27.29 -13.14 5.72
N LEU A 49 28.43 -13.80 5.59
CA LEU A 49 28.58 -15.24 5.83
C LEU A 49 28.49 -15.56 7.35
N GLU A 50 28.96 -14.66 8.20
CA GLU A 50 29.02 -14.80 9.64
C GLU A 50 27.76 -14.29 10.35
N LYS A 51 27.24 -13.14 9.92
CA LYS A 51 26.03 -12.54 10.49
C LYS A 51 24.84 -13.47 10.30
N SER A 52 24.47 -14.09 11.41
CA SER A 52 23.30 -14.94 11.68
C SER A 52 22.15 -14.78 10.68
N LYS A 53 21.54 -15.88 10.29
CA LYS A 53 20.28 -16.04 9.53
C LYS A 53 19.21 -14.98 9.85
N LYS A 54 19.19 -14.45 11.07
CA LYS A 54 18.26 -13.38 11.49
C LYS A 54 18.39 -12.07 10.70
N HIS A 55 19.59 -11.59 10.38
CA HIS A 55 19.78 -10.33 9.64
C HIS A 55 19.40 -10.47 8.17
N LYS A 56 19.77 -11.61 7.55
CA LYS A 56 19.32 -11.93 6.17
C LYS A 56 17.80 -12.05 6.09
N ILE A 57 17.17 -12.69 7.09
CA ILE A 57 15.71 -12.82 7.16
C ILE A 57 15.05 -11.44 7.31
N LEU A 58 15.58 -10.57 8.18
CA LEU A 58 15.00 -9.24 8.40
C LEU A 58 15.10 -8.37 7.13
N LYS A 59 16.27 -8.31 6.47
CA LYS A 59 16.44 -7.56 5.21
C LYS A 59 15.48 -8.11 4.13
N LYS A 60 15.44 -9.43 3.94
CA LYS A 60 14.53 -10.06 2.98
C LYS A 60 13.06 -9.83 3.32
N SER A 61 12.67 -9.81 4.60
CA SER A 61 11.30 -9.53 5.02
C SER A 61 10.89 -8.08 4.74
N LEU A 62 11.80 -7.13 4.88
CA LEU A 62 11.57 -5.71 4.54
C LEU A 62 11.41 -5.53 3.02
N ASP A 63 12.25 -6.18 2.22
CA ASP A 63 12.16 -6.14 0.76
C ASP A 63 10.82 -6.74 0.29
N ILE A 64 10.42 -7.91 0.82
CA ILE A 64 9.11 -8.52 0.54
C ILE A 64 7.97 -7.60 1.00
N GLY A 65 8.09 -6.97 2.17
CA GLY A 65 7.09 -6.02 2.67
C GLY A 65 6.89 -4.83 1.71
N LEU A 66 7.96 -4.30 1.15
CA LEU A 66 7.90 -3.22 0.15
C LEU A 66 7.25 -3.69 -1.15
N ASP A 67 7.60 -4.89 -1.64
CA ASP A 67 7.01 -5.46 -2.86
C ASP A 67 5.50 -5.68 -2.70
N VAL A 68 5.07 -6.18 -1.52
CA VAL A 68 3.65 -6.34 -1.19
C VAL A 68 2.94 -5.00 -1.13
N LEU A 69 3.56 -3.98 -0.53
CA LEU A 69 2.99 -2.63 -0.47
C LEU A 69 2.79 -2.04 -1.88
N ILE A 70 3.78 -2.18 -2.76
CA ILE A 70 3.70 -1.71 -4.16
C ILE A 70 2.60 -2.47 -4.91
N ALA A 71 2.48 -3.78 -4.71
CA ALA A 71 1.41 -4.58 -5.32
C ALA A 71 0.03 -4.14 -4.85
N VAL A 72 -0.14 -3.88 -3.54
CA VAL A 72 -1.40 -3.37 -2.97
C VAL A 72 -1.75 -1.99 -3.53
N LEU A 73 -0.78 -1.07 -3.61
CA LEU A 73 -1.00 0.24 -4.24
C LEU A 73 -1.37 0.12 -5.71
N GLY A 74 -0.76 -0.83 -6.44
CA GLY A 74 -1.11 -1.14 -7.82
C GLY A 74 -2.55 -1.62 -7.98
N ILE A 75 -3.02 -2.48 -7.07
CA ILE A 75 -4.42 -2.95 -7.05
C ILE A 75 -5.36 -1.77 -6.80
N PHE A 76 -5.08 -0.91 -5.81
CA PHE A 76 -5.92 0.26 -5.54
C PHE A 76 -5.94 1.24 -6.71
N PHE A 77 -4.80 1.44 -7.38
CA PHE A 77 -4.75 2.25 -8.60
C PHE A 77 -5.66 1.68 -9.69
N LEU A 78 -5.57 0.38 -9.96
CA LEU A 78 -6.41 -0.29 -10.95
C LEU A 78 -7.89 -0.19 -10.59
N LEU A 79 -8.25 -0.40 -9.33
CA LEU A 79 -9.64 -0.26 -8.87
C LEU A 79 -10.15 1.18 -9.06
N GLY A 80 -9.34 2.20 -8.76
CA GLY A 80 -9.71 3.60 -8.99
C GLY A 80 -9.89 3.95 -10.46
N VAL A 81 -9.07 3.40 -11.36
CA VAL A 81 -9.21 3.57 -12.81
C VAL A 81 -10.44 2.84 -13.32
N ILE A 82 -10.70 1.62 -12.86
CA ILE A 82 -11.87 0.81 -13.24
C ILE A 82 -13.15 1.52 -12.81
N ASP A 83 -13.21 2.05 -11.59
CA ASP A 83 -14.38 2.79 -11.10
C ASP A 83 -14.75 3.99 -11.98
N LYS A 84 -13.75 4.66 -12.55
CA LYS A 84 -13.95 5.79 -13.48
C LYS A 84 -14.31 5.38 -14.91
N THR A 85 -13.82 4.23 -15.38
CA THR A 85 -13.93 3.83 -16.80
C THR A 85 -15.06 2.85 -17.05
N ILE A 86 -15.38 2.00 -16.07
CA ILE A 86 -16.40 0.98 -16.16
C ILE A 86 -17.51 1.35 -15.18
N ASN A 87 -18.71 1.57 -15.71
CA ASN A 87 -19.88 1.74 -14.85
C ASN A 87 -20.15 0.40 -14.12
N ILE A 88 -19.61 0.26 -12.88
CA ILE A 88 -19.66 -0.97 -12.08
C ILE A 88 -21.12 -1.32 -11.66
N SER A 89 -22.08 -0.51 -12.10
CA SER A 89 -23.52 -0.73 -11.85
C SER A 89 -24.05 -2.10 -12.32
N SER A 90 -23.29 -2.85 -13.10
CA SER A 90 -23.65 -4.21 -13.55
C SER A 90 -23.18 -5.35 -12.63
N LEU A 91 -22.38 -5.06 -11.59
CA LEU A 91 -21.98 -6.08 -10.62
C LEU A 91 -23.13 -6.43 -9.66
N PRO A 92 -23.29 -7.71 -9.27
CA PRO A 92 -24.38 -8.15 -8.39
C PRO A 92 -24.27 -7.57 -6.97
N ILE A 93 -23.07 -7.21 -6.54
CA ILE A 93 -22.81 -6.55 -5.24
C ILE A 93 -22.46 -5.09 -5.51
N LYS A 94 -23.34 -4.19 -5.11
CA LYS A 94 -23.09 -2.74 -5.16
C LYS A 94 -22.60 -2.28 -3.81
N SER A 95 -21.63 -1.39 -3.79
CA SER A 95 -21.17 -0.73 -2.58
C SER A 95 -21.36 0.77 -2.67
N VAL A 96 -21.67 1.40 -1.55
CA VAL A 96 -21.87 2.85 -1.43
C VAL A 96 -21.16 3.38 -0.21
N VAL A 97 -20.45 4.50 -0.37
CA VAL A 97 -19.84 5.23 0.74
C VAL A 97 -20.82 6.27 1.25
N ILE A 98 -21.01 6.31 2.56
CA ILE A 98 -21.88 7.25 3.22
C ILE A 98 -21.20 8.61 3.37
N ALA A 99 -21.76 9.61 2.72
CA ALA A 99 -21.22 10.97 2.71
C ALA A 99 -21.81 11.89 3.79
N THR A 100 -23.03 11.60 4.26
CA THR A 100 -23.78 12.47 5.19
C THR A 100 -24.22 11.72 6.45
N GLY A 101 -24.59 12.46 7.48
CA GLY A 101 -24.98 11.90 8.78
C GLY A 101 -26.46 11.58 8.94
N SER A 102 -27.28 11.61 7.87
CA SER A 102 -28.73 11.38 7.94
C SER A 102 -29.15 10.02 8.50
N MET A 103 -28.23 9.04 8.51
CA MET A 103 -28.43 7.68 9.06
C MET A 103 -27.59 7.40 10.29
N SER A 104 -26.88 8.41 10.87
CA SER A 104 -25.82 8.19 11.85
C SER A 104 -26.31 8.01 13.29
N TYR A 105 -27.49 8.47 13.62
CA TYR A 105 -28.11 8.33 14.95
C TYR A 105 -29.64 8.26 14.83
N LYS A 106 -30.30 7.86 15.91
CA LYS A 106 -31.78 7.86 16.02
C LYS A 106 -32.24 9.24 16.52
N ASN A 107 -32.99 9.94 15.67
CA ASN A 107 -33.69 11.14 16.13
C ASN A 107 -34.83 10.75 17.09
N GLU A 108 -34.96 11.47 18.20
CA GLU A 108 -35.99 11.20 19.22
C GLU A 108 -37.41 11.34 18.67
N GLU A 109 -37.62 12.17 17.66
CA GLU A 109 -38.92 12.34 16.98
C GLU A 109 -39.31 11.12 16.11
N ASN A 110 -38.37 10.21 15.84
CA ASN A 110 -38.62 8.98 15.08
C ASN A 110 -38.93 7.81 16.04
N GLU A 111 -40.07 7.86 16.73
CA GLU A 111 -40.49 6.86 17.74
C GLU A 111 -40.40 5.42 17.19
N TYR A 112 -40.76 5.20 15.93
CA TYR A 112 -40.71 3.87 15.28
C TYR A 112 -39.32 3.22 15.33
N LEU A 113 -38.23 4.01 15.42
CA LEU A 113 -36.84 3.48 15.51
C LEU A 113 -36.61 2.80 16.88
N PHE A 114 -37.22 3.34 17.91
CA PHE A 114 -37.10 2.84 19.29
C PHE A 114 -38.09 1.69 19.55
N GLU A 115 -39.32 1.82 19.10
CA GLU A 115 -40.35 0.80 19.22
C GLU A 115 -39.98 -0.52 18.53
N ASN A 116 -39.40 -0.42 17.33
CA ASN A 116 -38.97 -1.58 16.54
C ASN A 116 -37.50 -1.99 16.77
N LYS A 117 -36.78 -1.37 17.72
CA LYS A 117 -35.40 -1.65 18.09
C LYS A 117 -34.46 -1.66 16.88
N LEU A 118 -34.59 -0.66 16.03
CA LEU A 118 -33.78 -0.53 14.82
C LEU A 118 -32.39 0.06 15.15
N ASP A 119 -31.42 -0.78 15.49
CA ASP A 119 -30.09 -0.40 15.99
C ASP A 119 -28.99 -0.49 14.90
N ASN A 120 -29.37 -0.41 13.62
CA ASN A 120 -28.48 -0.56 12.48
C ASN A 120 -28.13 0.78 11.80
N GLN A 121 -27.84 1.81 12.58
CA GLN A 121 -27.42 3.12 12.08
C GLN A 121 -26.09 3.02 11.32
N ILE A 122 -25.92 3.89 10.32
CA ILE A 122 -24.78 3.90 9.42
C ILE A 122 -24.06 5.24 9.56
N GLN A 123 -22.76 5.19 9.86
CA GLN A 123 -21.94 6.38 10.10
C GLN A 123 -21.39 6.99 8.82
N VAL A 124 -21.04 8.27 8.88
CA VAL A 124 -20.29 8.93 7.81
C VAL A 124 -18.96 8.20 7.58
N ASN A 125 -18.57 8.03 6.34
CA ASN A 125 -17.43 7.24 5.89
C ASN A 125 -17.56 5.73 6.05
N ASP A 126 -18.73 5.18 6.41
CA ASP A 126 -18.95 3.75 6.26
C ASP A 126 -19.08 3.39 4.77
N LEU A 127 -18.49 2.28 4.37
CA LEU A 127 -18.75 1.62 3.08
C LEU A 127 -19.79 0.52 3.34
N ILE A 128 -20.97 0.64 2.76
CA ILE A 128 -22.05 -0.34 2.87
C ILE A 128 -22.19 -1.18 1.62
N PHE A 129 -22.72 -2.40 1.79
CA PHE A 129 -23.01 -3.30 0.68
C PHE A 129 -24.51 -3.37 0.44
N LEU A 130 -24.89 -3.39 -0.85
CA LEU A 130 -26.26 -3.39 -1.30
C LEU A 130 -26.53 -4.63 -2.12
N ASP A 131 -27.64 -5.29 -1.83
CA ASP A 131 -28.22 -6.33 -2.71
C ASP A 131 -29.06 -5.67 -3.80
N LYS A 132 -29.08 -6.29 -4.97
CA LYS A 132 -29.95 -5.88 -6.09
C LYS A 132 -31.42 -6.11 -5.71
N VAL A 133 -32.27 -5.19 -6.12
CA VAL A 133 -33.72 -5.29 -5.99
C VAL A 133 -34.30 -5.35 -7.39
N ASP A 134 -35.10 -6.37 -7.67
CA ASP A 134 -35.76 -6.57 -8.96
C ASP A 134 -37.22 -6.20 -8.92
N THR A 135 -37.86 -6.21 -7.74
CA THR A 135 -39.27 -5.82 -7.54
C THR A 135 -39.45 -5.07 -6.22
N LEU A 136 -40.46 -4.20 -6.11
CA LEU A 136 -40.76 -3.48 -4.84
C LEU A 136 -41.18 -4.45 -3.74
N ASP A 137 -41.73 -5.61 -4.02
CA ASP A 137 -42.17 -6.63 -3.05
C ASP A 137 -40.97 -7.21 -2.22
N GLU A 138 -39.76 -7.08 -2.75
CA GLU A 138 -38.54 -7.51 -2.01
C GLU A 138 -38.16 -6.56 -0.88
N ILE A 139 -38.76 -5.36 -0.86
CA ILE A 139 -38.47 -4.33 0.14
C ILE A 139 -39.56 -4.38 1.21
N LYS A 140 -39.11 -4.40 2.45
CA LYS A 140 -39.99 -4.40 3.64
C LYS A 140 -39.95 -3.06 4.35
N LEU A 141 -40.99 -2.79 5.09
CA LEU A 141 -41.03 -1.64 5.99
C LEU A 141 -39.80 -1.66 6.91
N TYR A 142 -39.14 -0.53 7.04
CA TYR A 142 -37.89 -0.29 7.79
C TYR A 142 -36.62 -0.89 7.17
N ASP A 143 -36.66 -1.47 5.97
CA ASP A 143 -35.44 -1.74 5.20
C ASP A 143 -34.72 -0.42 4.87
N ILE A 144 -33.38 -0.47 4.82
CA ILE A 144 -32.57 0.65 4.36
C ILE A 144 -32.30 0.45 2.87
N ILE A 145 -32.62 1.44 2.06
CA ILE A 145 -32.39 1.40 0.62
C ILE A 145 -31.47 2.53 0.17
N CYS A 146 -30.74 2.30 -0.92
CA CYS A 146 -30.05 3.33 -1.67
C CYS A 146 -30.87 3.63 -2.94
N TYR A 147 -31.18 4.87 -3.18
CA TYR A 147 -31.89 5.32 -4.39
C TYR A 147 -31.22 6.55 -4.99
N ARG A 148 -31.59 6.92 -6.23
CA ARG A 148 -31.16 8.15 -6.89
C ARG A 148 -32.31 9.16 -6.87
N ASN A 149 -31.96 10.39 -6.49
CA ASN A 149 -32.90 11.51 -6.63
C ASN A 149 -32.83 12.10 -8.07
N ASP A 150 -33.67 13.12 -8.33
CA ASP A 150 -33.72 13.79 -9.63
C ASP A 150 -32.41 14.45 -10.06
N GLU A 151 -31.50 14.72 -9.12
CA GLU A 151 -30.17 15.27 -9.37
C GLU A 151 -29.10 14.17 -9.58
N ASP A 152 -29.53 12.90 -9.74
CA ASP A 152 -28.65 11.70 -9.84
C ASP A 152 -27.75 11.46 -8.62
N GLN A 153 -28.11 12.06 -7.47
CA GLN A 153 -27.40 11.84 -6.20
C GLN A 153 -27.89 10.55 -5.56
N ARG A 154 -26.96 9.76 -5.02
CA ARG A 154 -27.29 8.55 -4.25
C ARG A 154 -27.64 8.93 -2.82
N ILE A 155 -28.84 8.57 -2.39
CA ILE A 155 -29.37 8.77 -1.05
C ILE A 155 -29.55 7.40 -0.39
N VAL A 156 -29.20 7.29 0.88
CA VAL A 156 -29.37 6.06 1.67
C VAL A 156 -30.24 6.39 2.86
N HIS A 157 -31.49 5.94 2.80
CA HIS A 157 -32.47 6.21 3.88
C HIS A 157 -33.30 4.94 4.16
N ARG A 158 -34.06 4.99 5.25
CA ARG A 158 -34.96 3.92 5.71
C ARG A 158 -36.35 4.08 5.12
N VAL A 159 -36.92 2.98 4.66
CA VAL A 159 -38.31 2.92 4.19
C VAL A 159 -39.24 3.08 5.39
N VAL A 160 -40.11 4.10 5.34
CA VAL A 160 -41.09 4.42 6.40
C VAL A 160 -42.53 4.23 5.95
N GLU A 161 -42.77 4.14 4.62
CA GLU A 161 -44.07 3.86 4.07
C GLU A 161 -43.91 3.06 2.77
N ILE A 162 -44.79 2.10 2.54
CA ILE A 162 -44.85 1.28 1.30
C ILE A 162 -46.23 1.45 0.69
N ASN A 163 -46.24 1.90 -0.55
CA ASN A 163 -47.44 1.97 -1.41
C ASN A 163 -47.27 1.01 -2.58
N ASP A 164 -48.34 0.78 -3.34
CA ASP A 164 -48.37 -0.21 -4.43
C ASP A 164 -47.28 0.08 -5.49
N ASP A 165 -47.05 1.35 -5.84
CA ASP A 165 -46.17 1.75 -6.94
C ASP A 165 -44.91 2.55 -6.45
N TYR A 166 -44.84 2.96 -5.19
CA TYR A 166 -43.75 3.77 -4.67
C TYR A 166 -43.51 3.56 -3.18
N LEU A 167 -42.35 3.99 -2.72
CA LEU A 167 -41.90 3.97 -1.33
C LEU A 167 -41.65 5.40 -0.85
N ILE A 168 -41.86 5.65 0.46
CA ILE A 168 -41.40 6.86 1.15
C ILE A 168 -40.28 6.48 2.10
N THR A 169 -39.22 7.26 2.12
CA THR A 169 -38.06 7.05 3.01
C THR A 169 -37.87 8.21 3.97
N ARG A 170 -37.07 7.94 5.01
CA ARG A 170 -36.60 8.93 5.97
C ARG A 170 -35.21 8.56 6.45
N GLY A 171 -34.31 9.55 6.59
CA GLY A 171 -33.07 9.35 7.33
C GLY A 171 -33.35 9.19 8.83
N ASP A 172 -32.67 8.24 9.47
CA ASP A 172 -32.87 7.97 10.90
C ASP A 172 -32.62 9.21 11.79
N ALA A 173 -31.72 10.09 11.36
CA ALA A 173 -31.39 11.35 12.02
C ALA A 173 -32.26 12.55 11.58
N ASN A 174 -33.11 12.39 10.57
CA ASN A 174 -33.97 13.45 10.05
C ASN A 174 -35.29 13.51 10.82
N ASN A 175 -35.88 14.71 10.92
CA ASN A 175 -37.16 14.93 11.58
C ASN A 175 -38.37 14.87 10.62
N VAL A 176 -38.10 14.81 9.31
CA VAL A 176 -39.12 14.73 8.26
C VAL A 176 -38.81 13.63 7.27
N SER A 177 -39.83 13.05 6.64
CA SER A 177 -39.65 12.10 5.52
C SER A 177 -39.17 12.84 4.29
N ASP A 178 -38.58 12.06 3.36
CA ASP A 178 -38.17 12.59 2.07
C ASP A 178 -39.39 12.99 1.24
N ASP A 179 -39.31 14.16 0.61
CA ASP A 179 -40.39 14.71 -0.23
C ASP A 179 -40.26 14.18 -1.69
N ILE A 180 -40.16 12.84 -1.81
CA ILE A 180 -40.04 12.16 -3.11
C ILE A 180 -40.67 10.77 -3.03
N GLU A 181 -41.45 10.43 -4.04
CA GLU A 181 -42.01 9.10 -4.27
C GLU A 181 -40.97 8.24 -4.99
N ILE A 182 -40.44 7.22 -4.30
CA ILE A 182 -39.34 6.40 -4.81
C ILE A 182 -39.91 5.20 -5.56
N THR A 183 -39.74 5.21 -6.86
CA THR A 183 -40.15 4.11 -7.75
C THR A 183 -39.00 3.10 -7.96
N LEU A 184 -39.29 1.90 -8.48
CA LEU A 184 -38.34 0.81 -8.65
C LEU A 184 -37.08 1.22 -9.46
N ASP A 185 -37.25 2.01 -10.49
CA ASP A 185 -36.20 2.47 -11.39
C ASP A 185 -35.19 3.43 -10.72
N MET A 186 -35.62 4.11 -9.66
CA MET A 186 -34.76 4.96 -8.84
C MET A 186 -33.89 4.15 -7.87
N ILE A 187 -34.27 2.90 -7.55
CA ILE A 187 -33.62 2.08 -6.54
C ILE A 187 -32.29 1.52 -7.06
N VAL A 188 -31.21 1.85 -6.37
CA VAL A 188 -29.87 1.30 -6.60
C VAL A 188 -29.74 -0.09 -5.97
N GLY A 189 -30.24 -0.28 -4.76
CA GLY A 189 -30.26 -1.55 -4.05
C GLY A 189 -30.66 -1.40 -2.59
N LYS A 190 -30.80 -2.53 -1.90
CA LYS A 190 -31.15 -2.64 -0.49
C LYS A 190 -29.93 -2.96 0.35
N TYR A 191 -29.75 -2.29 1.49
CA TYR A 191 -28.68 -2.58 2.43
C TYR A 191 -28.81 -4.00 3.00
N ASN A 192 -27.75 -4.80 2.87
CA ASN A 192 -27.78 -6.20 3.29
C ASN A 192 -27.24 -6.44 4.72
N GLY A 193 -26.92 -5.37 5.45
CA GLY A 193 -26.36 -5.44 6.81
C GLY A 193 -24.82 -5.43 6.84
N GLY A 194 -24.16 -5.64 5.72
CA GLY A 194 -22.69 -5.62 5.63
C GLY A 194 -22.14 -4.21 5.49
N LYS A 195 -21.17 -3.83 6.35
CA LYS A 195 -20.47 -2.55 6.24
C LYS A 195 -19.02 -2.64 6.69
N ILE A 196 -18.18 -1.77 6.13
CA ILE A 196 -16.80 -1.56 6.57
C ILE A 196 -16.70 -0.15 7.13
N PRO A 197 -16.56 0.00 8.46
CA PRO A 197 -16.53 1.30 9.10
C PRO A 197 -15.33 2.14 8.70
N GLY A 198 -15.53 3.43 8.43
CA GLY A 198 -14.49 4.45 8.27
C GLY A 198 -13.65 4.36 6.99
N ILE A 199 -13.80 3.33 6.15
CA ILE A 199 -13.00 3.18 4.92
C ILE A 199 -13.41 4.14 3.80
N GLY A 200 -14.57 4.76 3.93
CA GLY A 200 -15.14 5.62 2.89
C GLY A 200 -14.25 6.81 2.52
N ALA A 201 -13.63 7.46 3.51
CA ALA A 201 -12.71 8.57 3.24
C ALA A 201 -11.54 8.13 2.35
N PHE A 202 -10.99 6.91 2.59
CA PHE A 202 -9.95 6.33 1.77
C PHE A 202 -10.48 5.98 0.36
N THR A 203 -11.68 5.42 0.27
CA THR A 203 -12.33 5.11 -1.01
C THR A 203 -12.56 6.37 -1.83
N PHE A 204 -13.07 7.45 -1.21
CA PHE A 204 -13.21 8.75 -1.88
C PHE A 204 -11.85 9.29 -2.36
N PHE A 205 -10.80 9.17 -1.55
CA PHE A 205 -9.47 9.61 -1.93
C PHE A 205 -8.97 8.85 -3.17
N ILE A 206 -8.97 7.50 -3.15
CA ILE A 206 -8.44 6.70 -4.27
C ILE A 206 -9.23 6.87 -5.57
N SER A 207 -10.54 7.13 -5.49
CA SER A 207 -11.39 7.38 -6.66
C SER A 207 -11.32 8.83 -7.15
N SER A 208 -10.69 9.73 -6.40
CA SER A 208 -10.53 11.13 -6.78
C SER A 208 -9.37 11.32 -7.77
N ASP A 209 -9.40 12.43 -8.54
CA ASP A 209 -8.29 12.81 -9.43
C ASP A 209 -6.99 13.01 -8.66
N TYR A 210 -7.06 13.52 -7.43
CA TYR A 210 -5.91 13.69 -6.55
C TYR A 210 -5.33 12.34 -6.11
N GLY A 211 -6.18 11.40 -5.69
CA GLY A 211 -5.77 10.07 -5.26
C GLY A 211 -5.12 9.29 -6.38
N ILE A 212 -5.77 9.21 -7.54
CA ILE A 212 -5.24 8.51 -8.72
C ILE A 212 -3.89 9.10 -9.13
N SER A 213 -3.78 10.43 -9.20
CA SER A 213 -2.52 11.10 -9.57
C SER A 213 -1.42 10.83 -8.55
N THR A 214 -1.74 10.90 -7.26
CA THR A 214 -0.77 10.64 -6.18
C THR A 214 -0.27 9.21 -6.20
N ILE A 215 -1.18 8.22 -6.31
CA ILE A 215 -0.82 6.80 -6.37
C ILE A 215 0.01 6.52 -7.63
N SER A 216 -0.33 7.10 -8.78
CA SER A 216 0.45 6.98 -10.02
C SER A 216 1.89 7.44 -9.84
N ILE A 217 2.09 8.61 -9.21
CA ILE A 217 3.42 9.17 -8.96
C ILE A 217 4.22 8.25 -8.02
N ILE A 218 3.60 7.77 -6.94
CA ILE A 218 4.24 6.84 -6.00
C ILE A 218 4.67 5.55 -6.71
N LEU A 219 3.82 4.98 -7.57
CA LEU A 219 4.14 3.78 -8.33
C LEU A 219 5.32 4.00 -9.28
N VAL A 220 5.34 5.11 -10.01
CA VAL A 220 6.46 5.46 -10.90
C VAL A 220 7.75 5.60 -10.12
N LEU A 221 7.75 6.34 -9.00
CA LEU A 221 8.92 6.50 -8.13
C LEU A 221 9.41 5.17 -7.56
N SER A 222 8.49 4.28 -7.17
CA SER A 222 8.83 2.95 -6.67
C SER A 222 9.50 2.08 -7.74
N ILE A 223 9.00 2.11 -8.98
CA ILE A 223 9.61 1.39 -10.10
C ILE A 223 11.02 1.93 -10.39
N VAL A 224 11.17 3.26 -10.45
CA VAL A 224 12.48 3.90 -10.68
C VAL A 224 13.47 3.51 -9.58
N TYR A 225 13.06 3.60 -8.32
CA TYR A 225 13.88 3.17 -7.18
C TYR A 225 14.32 1.70 -7.30
N PHE A 226 13.39 0.80 -7.61
CA PHE A 226 13.69 -0.63 -7.78
C PHE A 226 14.70 -0.89 -8.91
N VAL A 227 14.52 -0.25 -10.06
CA VAL A 227 15.44 -0.37 -11.20
C VAL A 227 16.83 0.13 -10.84
N ILE A 228 16.94 1.26 -10.15
CA ILE A 228 18.20 1.85 -9.71
C ILE A 228 18.89 0.93 -8.70
N LYS A 229 18.19 0.49 -7.65
CA LYS A 229 18.69 -0.44 -6.64
C LYS A 229 19.21 -1.73 -7.27
N SER A 230 18.42 -2.37 -8.12
CA SER A 230 18.83 -3.59 -8.83
C SER A 230 20.04 -3.37 -9.75
N SER A 231 20.19 -2.17 -10.32
CA SER A 231 21.37 -1.84 -11.14
C SER A 231 22.64 -1.71 -10.32
N ILE A 232 22.57 -1.11 -9.14
CA ILE A 232 23.71 -0.97 -8.21
C ILE A 232 24.11 -2.35 -7.70
N GLU A 233 23.16 -3.14 -7.18
CA GLU A 233 23.41 -4.49 -6.66
C GLU A 233 24.09 -5.41 -7.70
N LYS A 234 23.73 -5.30 -8.98
CA LYS A 234 24.38 -6.05 -10.06
C LYS A 234 25.84 -5.64 -10.29
N GLU A 235 26.17 -4.36 -10.17
CA GLU A 235 27.55 -3.90 -10.32
C GLU A 235 28.39 -4.28 -9.09
N GLU A 236 27.81 -4.21 -7.88
CA GLU A 236 28.44 -4.71 -6.64
C GLU A 236 28.75 -6.21 -6.74
N GLU A 237 27.79 -7.02 -7.16
CA GLU A 237 27.99 -8.47 -7.33
C GLU A 237 29.11 -8.78 -8.33
N LYS A 238 29.14 -8.08 -9.47
CA LYS A 238 30.21 -8.24 -10.47
C LYS A 238 31.58 -7.88 -9.87
N ARG A 239 31.64 -6.79 -9.10
CA ARG A 239 32.88 -6.34 -8.48
C ARG A 239 33.36 -7.31 -7.40
N ILE A 240 32.47 -7.79 -6.55
CA ILE A 240 32.76 -8.81 -5.54
C ILE A 240 33.30 -10.08 -6.19
N ASN A 241 32.68 -10.57 -7.27
CA ASN A 241 33.12 -11.77 -7.95
C ASN A 241 34.52 -11.58 -8.60
N TYR A 242 34.79 -10.41 -9.18
CA TYR A 242 36.12 -10.08 -9.71
C TYR A 242 37.15 -10.09 -8.57
N LEU A 243 36.91 -9.40 -7.46
CA LEU A 243 37.82 -9.32 -6.32
C LEU A 243 38.05 -10.69 -5.68
N LYS A 244 37.01 -11.52 -5.52
CA LYS A 244 37.16 -12.89 -5.02
C LYS A 244 38.12 -13.73 -5.86
N ASN A 245 38.04 -13.61 -7.19
CA ASN A 245 38.95 -14.33 -8.08
C ASN A 245 40.40 -13.85 -7.95
N GLU A 246 40.60 -12.55 -7.75
CA GLU A 246 41.94 -11.97 -7.56
C GLU A 246 42.50 -12.36 -6.17
N ILE A 247 41.72 -12.25 -5.11
CA ILE A 247 42.11 -12.59 -3.74
C ILE A 247 42.45 -14.07 -3.57
N ASN A 248 41.74 -14.97 -4.24
CA ASN A 248 41.99 -16.41 -4.15
C ASN A 248 43.43 -16.81 -4.59
N SER A 249 44.17 -15.94 -5.25
CA SER A 249 45.57 -16.15 -5.60
C SER A 249 46.54 -15.72 -4.49
N LEU A 250 46.08 -15.05 -3.44
CA LEU A 250 46.93 -14.52 -2.38
C LEU A 250 46.93 -15.46 -1.15
N SER A 251 48.14 -15.66 -0.58
CA SER A 251 48.29 -16.45 0.65
C SER A 251 47.87 -15.71 1.93
N SER A 252 47.97 -14.39 1.92
CA SER A 252 47.52 -13.53 3.02
C SER A 252 47.17 -12.13 2.54
N TYR A 253 46.16 -11.51 3.11
CA TYR A 253 45.78 -10.14 2.80
C TYR A 253 45.01 -9.51 3.97
N GLU A 254 44.92 -8.21 3.96
CA GLU A 254 44.17 -7.43 4.94
C GLU A 254 43.26 -6.43 4.20
N LEU A 255 41.98 -6.43 4.54
CA LEU A 255 40.99 -5.50 4.01
C LEU A 255 40.54 -4.58 5.14
N ILE A 256 40.63 -3.28 4.91
CA ILE A 256 40.24 -2.24 5.87
C ILE A 256 39.01 -1.55 5.32
N SER A 257 37.93 -1.52 6.10
CA SER A 257 36.69 -0.82 5.80
C SER A 257 36.30 0.15 6.90
N SER A 258 35.27 0.95 6.67
CA SER A 258 34.72 1.84 7.69
C SER A 258 34.15 1.07 8.91
N SER A 259 33.74 -0.18 8.72
CA SER A 259 33.14 -1.03 9.75
C SER A 259 34.17 -1.84 10.55
N GLY A 260 35.39 -2.04 10.00
CA GLY A 260 36.42 -2.84 10.66
C GLY A 260 37.51 -3.34 9.72
N THR A 261 38.27 -4.33 10.15
CA THR A 261 39.36 -4.93 9.44
C THR A 261 39.20 -6.44 9.32
N LEU A 262 39.29 -6.97 8.09
CA LEU A 262 39.36 -8.41 7.81
C LEU A 262 40.82 -8.79 7.51
N LYS A 263 41.41 -9.66 8.32
CA LYS A 263 42.71 -10.27 8.07
C LYS A 263 42.54 -11.70 7.64
N VAL A 264 43.16 -12.05 6.53
CA VAL A 264 43.21 -13.43 6.02
C VAL A 264 44.67 -13.88 5.95
N ASN A 265 44.94 -15.03 6.54
CA ASN A 265 46.28 -15.64 6.55
C ASN A 265 46.11 -17.14 6.27
N ASN A 266 46.43 -17.54 5.04
CA ASN A 266 46.15 -18.87 4.52
C ASN A 266 44.69 -19.29 4.71
N ASP A 267 44.41 -20.23 5.61
CA ASP A 267 43.07 -20.78 5.89
C ASP A 267 42.41 -20.19 7.15
N GLU A 268 43.02 -19.14 7.72
CA GLU A 268 42.49 -18.48 8.93
C GLU A 268 41.98 -17.08 8.58
N TYR A 269 40.80 -16.81 9.06
CA TYR A 269 40.13 -15.51 8.90
C TYR A 269 39.92 -14.88 10.29
N SER A 270 40.28 -13.62 10.42
CA SER A 270 39.97 -12.83 11.62
C SER A 270 39.29 -11.52 11.23
N PHE A 271 38.12 -11.29 11.81
CA PHE A 271 37.41 -10.05 11.69
C PHE A 271 37.65 -9.21 12.94
N ILE A 272 38.08 -7.97 12.75
CA ILE A 272 38.21 -6.97 13.79
C ILE A 272 37.14 -5.91 13.48
N GLU A 273 36.05 -5.96 14.22
CA GLU A 273 34.94 -5.00 14.06
C GLU A 273 35.15 -3.86 15.08
N ASN A 274 35.08 -2.63 14.59
CA ASN A 274 35.06 -1.44 15.43
C ASN A 274 33.63 -1.16 15.88
N LYS A 275 33.27 -1.54 17.09
CA LYS A 275 31.94 -1.33 17.65
C LYS A 275 32.06 -0.66 19.01
N ASP A 276 31.51 0.55 19.14
CA ASP A 276 31.47 1.30 20.39
C ASP A 276 32.84 1.41 21.11
N ASP A 277 33.91 1.80 20.41
CA ASP A 277 35.29 1.87 20.90
C ASP A 277 35.89 0.54 21.42
N LYS A 278 35.30 -0.60 21.06
CA LYS A 278 35.85 -1.94 21.35
C LYS A 278 36.14 -2.70 20.09
N GLU A 279 37.36 -3.23 19.99
CA GLU A 279 37.72 -4.19 18.95
C GLU A 279 37.17 -5.57 19.34
N ILE A 280 36.30 -6.13 18.45
CA ILE A 280 35.83 -7.51 18.60
C ILE A 280 36.50 -8.33 17.51
N THR A 281 37.32 -9.28 17.90
CA THR A 281 37.99 -10.20 16.98
C THR A 281 37.23 -11.53 16.93
N THR A 282 36.79 -11.92 15.75
CA THR A 282 36.15 -13.21 15.50
C THR A 282 37.05 -14.07 14.60
N LEU A 283 37.42 -15.27 15.06
CA LEU A 283 38.23 -16.20 14.33
C LEU A 283 37.36 -17.27 13.66
N LEU A 284 37.51 -17.42 12.34
CA LEU A 284 36.83 -18.45 11.56
C LEU A 284 37.85 -19.39 10.93
N LYS A 285 37.51 -20.69 10.85
CA LYS A 285 38.33 -21.68 10.13
C LYS A 285 37.84 -21.81 8.69
N SER A 286 38.77 -22.01 7.75
CA SER A 286 38.53 -22.20 6.30
C SER A 286 37.45 -23.24 5.98
N ASP A 287 37.35 -24.30 6.77
CA ASP A 287 36.36 -25.37 6.58
C ASP A 287 34.92 -24.91 6.77
N ASP A 288 34.68 -23.90 7.59
CA ASP A 288 33.35 -23.35 7.85
C ASP A 288 32.94 -22.41 6.72
N LEU A 289 33.87 -21.67 6.15
CA LEU A 289 33.65 -20.81 4.98
C LEU A 289 33.30 -21.60 3.70
N ASN A 290 34.07 -22.66 3.45
CA ASN A 290 33.85 -23.52 2.26
C ASN A 290 32.54 -24.33 2.31
N LYS A 291 32.03 -24.62 3.49
CA LYS A 291 30.71 -25.27 3.65
C LYS A 291 29.55 -24.33 3.34
N GLU A 292 29.72 -23.05 3.64
CA GLU A 292 28.68 -22.04 3.35
C GLU A 292 28.71 -21.60 1.87
N LEU A 293 29.91 -21.45 1.26
CA LEU A 293 30.05 -21.12 -0.16
C LEU A 293 29.52 -22.20 -1.14
N LYS A 294 29.43 -23.46 -0.69
CA LYS A 294 28.84 -24.58 -1.48
C LYS A 294 27.32 -24.72 -1.33
N LYS A 295 26.67 -23.91 -0.48
CA LYS A 295 25.23 -23.97 -0.21
C LYS A 295 24.44 -22.83 -0.86
N GLY A 296 25.06 -21.89 -1.52
CA GLY A 296 24.48 -20.80 -2.32
C GLY A 296 24.69 -21.08 -3.83
#